data_d537e203ac5c25dc72c7832b07e9c28f
#
_entry.id   d537e203ac5c25dc72c7832b07e9c28f
#
_cell.length_a   1.000
_cell.length_b   1.000
_cell.length_c   1.000
_cell.angle_alpha   90.00
_cell.angle_beta   90.00
_cell.angle_gamma   90.00
#
_symmetry.space_group_name_H-M   'P 1'
#
loop_
_entity.id
_entity.type
_entity.pdbx_description
1 polymer ?
#
loop_
_entity_poly.entity_id
_entity_poly.type
_entity_poly.pdbx_seq_one_letter_code
_entity_poly.pdbx_strand_id
1 'polypeptide(L)'
;MSKKSDEKSVVYSALEVARICGVVNQTSINWIKNGHLKAFKTPGGQFRVYPDDLVEFMKMRDMRIPEEVVAQCKNNSKETKKIKILFVDDDESFNNVSVSLLQKSLPDAEIYQAYDGFEAGSMAVKKMPDCLILDLSLPGVDGIKICRTISTSDAFGKPQIIIVTAMEDEETEKNCRDLGVKYYFRKPVFIPELVTAVKELMSVE
;
A
#
# COMPACT_ATOMS: atom_id res chain seq x y z
N MET A 1 10.08 -7.27 31.30
CA MET A 1 8.64 -6.95 31.24
C MET A 1 8.51 -5.52 30.78
N SER A 2 8.33 -5.32 29.46
CA SER A 2 8.18 -4.00 28.84
C SER A 2 6.69 -3.70 28.72
N LYS A 3 6.24 -2.62 29.38
CA LYS A 3 4.85 -2.14 29.28
C LYS A 3 4.64 -1.62 27.86
N LYS A 4 3.83 -2.34 27.06
CA LYS A 4 3.16 -1.75 25.89
C LYS A 4 2.26 -0.62 26.42
N SER A 5 2.61 0.62 26.10
CA SER A 5 1.71 1.76 26.25
C SER A 5 0.56 1.55 25.25
N ASP A 6 -0.64 1.27 25.75
CA ASP A 6 -1.88 1.38 24.98
C ASP A 6 -2.06 2.85 24.59
N GLU A 7 -1.60 3.25 23.41
CA GLU A 7 -2.01 4.50 22.79
C GLU A 7 -3.51 4.37 22.44
N LYS A 8 -4.36 4.94 23.29
CA LYS A 8 -5.78 5.06 23.00
C LYS A 8 -5.94 5.91 21.74
N SER A 9 -6.44 5.30 20.67
CA SER A 9 -6.79 6.07 19.46
C SER A 9 -7.81 7.16 19.83
N VAL A 10 -7.47 8.40 19.50
CA VAL A 10 -8.32 9.55 19.76
C VAL A 10 -9.54 9.48 18.83
N VAL A 11 -10.73 9.60 19.40
CA VAL A 11 -11.99 9.65 18.65
C VAL A 11 -12.90 10.72 19.26
N TYR A 12 -13.63 11.42 18.40
CA TYR A 12 -14.56 12.46 18.80
C TYR A 12 -15.99 11.92 18.97
N SER A 13 -16.68 12.35 20.00
CA SER A 13 -18.14 12.17 20.14
C SER A 13 -18.87 13.15 19.20
N ALA A 14 -20.16 12.89 18.94
CA ALA A 14 -20.98 13.81 18.15
C ALA A 14 -21.02 15.22 18.74
N LEU A 15 -20.98 15.35 20.06
CA LEU A 15 -20.94 16.65 20.76
C LEU A 15 -19.62 17.40 20.53
N GLU A 16 -18.49 16.70 20.55
CA GLU A 16 -17.18 17.29 20.26
C GLU A 16 -17.08 17.73 18.80
N VAL A 17 -17.57 16.89 17.87
CA VAL A 17 -17.70 17.28 16.45
C VAL A 17 -18.53 18.55 16.30
N ALA A 18 -19.66 18.65 16.99
CA ALA A 18 -20.52 19.85 16.95
C ALA A 18 -19.79 21.10 17.43
N ARG A 19 -19.01 20.99 18.51
CA ARG A 19 -18.19 22.11 19.04
C ARG A 19 -17.09 22.51 18.06
N ILE A 20 -16.37 21.55 17.48
CA ILE A 20 -15.31 21.80 16.50
C ILE A 20 -15.86 22.51 15.26
N CYS A 21 -17.01 22.07 14.77
CA CYS A 21 -17.64 22.61 13.57
C CYS A 21 -18.51 23.87 13.84
N GLY A 22 -18.64 24.31 15.09
CA GLY A 22 -19.44 25.49 15.45
C GLY A 22 -20.95 25.31 15.24
N VAL A 23 -21.47 24.09 15.40
CA VAL A 23 -22.90 23.76 15.20
C VAL A 23 -23.51 23.15 16.46
N VAL A 24 -24.85 23.02 16.47
CA VAL A 24 -25.55 22.33 17.57
C VAL A 24 -25.39 20.81 17.43
N ASN A 25 -25.39 20.10 18.54
CA ASN A 25 -25.19 18.64 18.59
C ASN A 25 -26.12 17.88 17.64
N GLN A 26 -27.37 18.31 17.49
CA GLN A 26 -28.33 17.66 16.61
C GLN A 26 -27.88 17.69 15.14
N THR A 27 -27.20 18.76 14.72
CA THR A 27 -26.68 18.89 13.35
C THR A 27 -25.59 17.87 13.08
N SER A 28 -24.62 17.68 14.00
CA SER A 28 -23.57 16.67 13.86
C SER A 28 -24.14 15.24 13.82
N ILE A 29 -25.15 14.97 14.66
CA ILE A 29 -25.86 13.67 14.65
C ILE A 29 -26.57 13.44 13.31
N ASN A 30 -27.19 14.47 12.73
CA ASN A 30 -27.85 14.37 11.43
C ASN A 30 -26.83 14.11 10.31
N TRP A 31 -25.65 14.74 10.32
CA TRP A 31 -24.59 14.47 9.35
C TRP A 31 -24.16 12.99 9.39
N ILE A 32 -24.00 12.43 10.59
CA ILE A 32 -23.66 11.02 10.78
C ILE A 32 -24.78 10.10 10.30
N LYS A 33 -26.02 10.34 10.71
CA LYS A 33 -27.18 9.51 10.35
C LYS A 33 -27.46 9.50 8.85
N ASN A 34 -27.22 10.62 8.17
CA ASN A 34 -27.42 10.78 6.73
C ASN A 34 -26.21 10.31 5.90
N GLY A 35 -25.15 9.76 6.54
CA GLY A 35 -23.96 9.26 5.86
C GLY A 35 -23.03 10.34 5.32
N HIS A 36 -23.25 11.62 5.68
CA HIS A 36 -22.38 12.72 5.27
C HIS A 36 -21.06 12.75 6.03
N LEU A 37 -21.06 12.31 7.30
CA LEU A 37 -19.90 12.18 8.15
C LEU A 37 -19.73 10.73 8.58
N LYS A 38 -18.61 10.11 8.25
CA LYS A 38 -18.30 8.74 8.65
C LYS A 38 -18.16 8.65 10.17
N ALA A 39 -18.80 7.65 10.77
CA ALA A 39 -18.75 7.40 12.19
C ALA A 39 -19.02 5.92 12.49
N PHE A 40 -18.53 5.44 13.61
CA PHE A 40 -18.90 4.13 14.14
C PHE A 40 -19.68 4.25 15.43
N LYS A 41 -20.37 3.18 15.83
CA LYS A 41 -21.08 3.11 17.11
C LYS A 41 -20.27 2.28 18.10
N THR A 42 -20.17 2.78 19.32
CA THR A 42 -19.67 1.98 20.44
C THR A 42 -20.72 0.90 20.83
N PRO A 43 -20.34 -0.14 21.59
CA PRO A 43 -21.30 -1.11 22.15
C PRO A 43 -22.45 -0.46 22.92
N GLY A 44 -22.23 0.73 23.53
CA GLY A 44 -23.26 1.54 24.19
C GLY A 44 -24.09 2.43 23.25
N GLY A 45 -23.99 2.24 21.92
CA GLY A 45 -24.78 2.95 20.92
C GLY A 45 -24.38 4.39 20.63
N GLN A 46 -23.29 4.88 21.22
CA GLN A 46 -22.82 6.25 21.00
C GLN A 46 -22.00 6.37 19.73
N PHE A 47 -22.20 7.44 18.96
CA PHE A 47 -21.38 7.75 17.78
C PHE A 47 -19.98 8.20 18.15
N ARG A 48 -19.01 7.72 17.37
CA ARG A 48 -17.59 8.13 17.43
C ARG A 48 -17.09 8.39 16.02
N VAL A 49 -16.31 9.44 15.87
CA VAL A 49 -15.74 9.93 14.60
C VAL A 49 -14.23 9.95 14.76
N TYR A 50 -13.51 9.37 13.80
CA TYR A 50 -12.05 9.51 13.76
C TYR A 50 -11.64 10.90 13.31
N PRO A 51 -10.51 11.44 13.79
CA PRO A 51 -10.00 12.75 13.37
C PRO A 51 -9.88 12.88 11.85
N ASP A 52 -9.43 11.82 11.17
CA ASP A 52 -9.24 11.81 9.72
C ASP A 52 -10.57 11.97 8.97
N ASP A 53 -11.63 11.25 9.38
CA ASP A 53 -12.97 11.36 8.80
C ASP A 53 -13.55 12.76 9.02
N LEU A 54 -13.26 13.38 10.18
CA LEU A 54 -13.70 14.75 10.47
C LEU A 54 -12.97 15.76 9.59
N VAL A 55 -11.66 15.62 9.40
CA VAL A 55 -10.85 16.50 8.52
C VAL A 55 -11.32 16.39 7.08
N GLU A 56 -11.54 15.16 6.56
CA GLU A 56 -12.07 14.95 5.22
C GLU A 56 -13.43 15.64 5.03
N PHE A 57 -14.34 15.43 5.98
CA PHE A 57 -15.67 16.05 5.98
C PHE A 57 -15.59 17.58 5.98
N MET A 58 -14.71 18.17 6.81
CA MET A 58 -14.53 19.61 6.91
C MET A 58 -13.94 20.21 5.62
N LYS A 59 -12.97 19.51 4.98
CA LYS A 59 -12.41 19.90 3.68
C LYS A 59 -13.46 19.91 2.58
N MET A 60 -14.29 18.89 2.49
CA MET A 60 -15.35 18.78 1.48
C MET A 60 -16.41 19.89 1.59
N ARG A 61 -16.49 20.58 2.74
CA ARG A 61 -17.47 21.62 3.02
C ARG A 61 -16.87 23.01 3.21
N ASP A 62 -15.60 23.18 2.80
CA ASP A 62 -14.85 24.44 2.94
C ASP A 62 -14.86 25.02 4.38
N MET A 63 -14.88 24.13 5.39
CA MET A 63 -14.83 24.53 6.79
C MET A 63 -13.39 24.75 7.23
N ARG A 64 -13.17 25.76 8.10
CA ARG A 64 -11.85 25.96 8.74
C ARG A 64 -11.54 24.80 9.68
N ILE A 65 -10.40 24.13 9.47
CA ILE A 65 -9.96 23.00 10.28
C ILE A 65 -9.03 23.51 11.37
N PRO A 66 -9.34 23.27 12.67
CA PRO A 66 -8.46 23.62 13.77
C PRO A 66 -7.16 22.80 13.73
N GLU A 67 -6.04 23.43 14.06
CA GLU A 67 -4.73 22.77 14.09
C GLU A 67 -4.68 21.57 15.05
N GLU A 68 -5.42 21.65 16.16
CA GLU A 68 -5.56 20.58 17.15
C GLU A 68 -6.14 19.29 16.53
N VAL A 69 -7.11 19.41 15.63
CA VAL A 69 -7.71 18.28 14.93
C VAL A 69 -6.72 17.67 13.94
N VAL A 70 -5.99 18.53 13.21
CA VAL A 70 -4.94 18.08 12.27
C VAL A 70 -3.82 17.37 13.03
N ALA A 71 -3.42 17.87 14.20
CA ALA A 71 -2.39 17.22 15.02
C ALA A 71 -2.81 15.83 15.50
N GLN A 72 -4.09 15.63 15.78
CA GLN A 72 -4.63 14.33 16.19
C GLN A 72 -4.79 13.34 15.04
N CYS A 73 -4.98 13.81 13.80
CA CYS A 73 -4.91 12.97 12.61
C CYS A 73 -3.55 12.27 12.48
N LYS A 74 -2.46 12.99 12.74
CA LYS A 74 -1.09 12.46 12.69
C LYS A 74 -0.82 11.38 13.75
N ASN A 75 -1.57 11.39 14.86
CA ASN A 75 -1.44 10.39 15.93
C ASN A 75 -2.36 9.19 15.72
N ASN A 76 -3.42 9.32 14.91
CA ASN A 76 -4.37 8.26 14.58
C ASN A 76 -4.28 7.80 13.12
N SER A 77 -3.51 8.48 12.30
CA SER A 77 -3.13 7.84 11.05
C SER A 77 -2.39 6.55 11.49
N LYS A 78 -3.08 5.40 11.43
CA LYS A 78 -2.43 4.31 10.76
C LYS A 78 -1.83 5.00 9.54
N GLU A 79 -0.53 5.22 9.53
CA GLU A 79 0.20 5.30 8.28
C GLU A 79 -0.39 4.13 7.51
N THR A 80 -1.22 4.41 6.52
CA THR A 80 -1.50 3.40 5.52
C THR A 80 -0.11 3.13 4.99
N LYS A 81 0.50 2.06 5.51
CA LYS A 81 1.86 1.68 5.17
C LYS A 81 1.87 1.67 3.66
N LYS A 82 2.48 2.71 3.07
CA LYS A 82 2.53 2.82 1.63
C LYS A 82 3.12 1.52 1.11
N ILE A 83 2.42 0.88 0.21
CA ILE A 83 2.90 -0.34 -0.41
C ILE A 83 4.18 0.00 -1.15
N LYS A 84 5.24 -0.70 -0.84
CA LYS A 84 6.52 -0.56 -1.50
C LYS A 84 6.66 -1.62 -2.57
N ILE A 85 6.84 -1.19 -3.79
CA ILE A 85 7.01 -2.07 -4.95
C ILE A 85 8.42 -1.87 -5.48
N LEU A 86 9.15 -2.95 -5.72
CA LEU A 86 10.42 -2.93 -6.44
C LEU A 86 10.20 -3.57 -7.81
N PHE A 87 10.42 -2.80 -8.88
CA PHE A 87 10.34 -3.24 -10.26
C PHE A 87 11.76 -3.47 -10.78
N VAL A 88 12.04 -4.67 -11.27
CA VAL A 88 13.37 -5.09 -11.71
C VAL A 88 13.31 -5.59 -13.15
N ASP A 89 13.97 -4.87 -14.06
CA ASP A 89 13.99 -5.17 -15.48
C ASP A 89 15.14 -4.39 -16.14
N ASP A 90 15.98 -5.03 -16.94
CA ASP A 90 17.13 -4.40 -17.60
C ASP A 90 16.77 -3.58 -18.85
N ASP A 91 15.58 -3.78 -19.42
CA ASP A 91 15.04 -2.89 -20.44
C ASP A 91 14.53 -1.58 -19.78
N GLU A 92 15.39 -0.56 -19.80
CA GLU A 92 15.10 0.76 -19.22
C GLU A 92 13.80 1.35 -19.78
N SER A 93 13.52 1.15 -21.07
CA SER A 93 12.32 1.70 -21.72
C SER A 93 11.06 1.03 -21.18
N PHE A 94 11.06 -0.30 -21.10
CA PHE A 94 9.95 -1.07 -20.56
C PHE A 94 9.77 -0.80 -19.06
N ASN A 95 10.87 -0.75 -18.29
CA ASN A 95 10.87 -0.46 -16.86
C ASN A 95 10.24 0.92 -16.59
N ASN A 96 10.72 1.98 -17.26
CA ASN A 96 10.22 3.35 -17.07
C ASN A 96 8.74 3.51 -17.43
N VAL A 97 8.31 2.93 -18.55
CA VAL A 97 6.90 2.98 -18.99
C VAL A 97 6.01 2.22 -18.01
N SER A 98 6.40 1.01 -17.61
CA SER A 98 5.65 0.17 -16.69
C SER A 98 5.48 0.84 -15.33
N VAL A 99 6.56 1.38 -14.76
CA VAL A 99 6.52 2.10 -13.49
C VAL A 99 5.66 3.36 -13.56
N SER A 100 5.74 4.12 -14.66
CA SER A 100 4.89 5.30 -14.86
C SER A 100 3.40 4.95 -14.87
N LEU A 101 3.02 3.83 -15.50
CA LEU A 101 1.64 3.37 -15.55
C LEU A 101 1.18 2.78 -14.20
N LEU A 102 2.03 2.02 -13.54
CA LEU A 102 1.80 1.52 -12.18
C LEU A 102 1.57 2.67 -11.19
N GLN A 103 2.42 3.71 -11.23
CA GLN A 103 2.31 4.88 -10.35
C GLN A 103 1.00 5.65 -10.57
N LYS A 104 0.52 5.74 -11.82
CA LYS A 104 -0.80 6.36 -12.11
C LYS A 104 -1.95 5.54 -11.56
N SER A 105 -1.84 4.21 -11.56
CA SER A 105 -2.88 3.30 -11.11
C SER A 105 -2.86 3.03 -9.60
N LEU A 106 -1.70 3.25 -8.97
CA LEU A 106 -1.42 3.06 -7.55
C LEU A 106 -0.75 4.33 -6.98
N PRO A 107 -1.48 5.46 -6.89
CA PRO A 107 -0.88 6.75 -6.54
C PRO A 107 -0.27 6.78 -5.13
N ASP A 108 -0.75 5.96 -4.22
CA ASP A 108 -0.28 5.86 -2.83
C ASP A 108 0.88 4.86 -2.66
N ALA A 109 1.28 4.12 -3.71
CA ALA A 109 2.42 3.22 -3.65
C ALA A 109 3.76 3.95 -3.81
N GLU A 110 4.79 3.46 -3.12
CA GLU A 110 6.18 3.84 -3.36
C GLU A 110 6.81 2.81 -4.31
N ILE A 111 7.11 3.22 -5.54
CA ILE A 111 7.67 2.33 -6.56
C ILE A 111 9.14 2.65 -6.76
N TYR A 112 9.98 1.64 -6.61
CA TYR A 112 11.42 1.68 -6.82
C TYR A 112 11.77 0.90 -8.08
N GLN A 113 12.85 1.29 -8.76
CA GLN A 113 13.33 0.65 -9.98
C GLN A 113 14.73 0.10 -9.77
N ALA A 114 15.02 -1.03 -10.37
CA ALA A 114 16.35 -1.58 -10.51
C ALA A 114 16.51 -2.16 -11.92
N TYR A 115 17.73 -2.09 -12.46
CA TYR A 115 18.02 -2.44 -13.85
C TYR A 115 18.97 -3.64 -13.97
N ASP A 116 19.45 -4.14 -12.85
CA ASP A 116 20.27 -5.35 -12.77
C ASP A 116 20.09 -6.08 -11.44
N GLY A 117 20.66 -7.29 -11.35
CA GLY A 117 20.53 -8.13 -10.16
C GLY A 117 21.26 -7.60 -8.92
N PHE A 118 22.34 -6.82 -9.08
CA PHE A 118 23.06 -6.23 -7.95
C PHE A 118 22.25 -5.08 -7.35
N GLU A 119 21.75 -4.20 -8.20
CA GLU A 119 20.88 -3.11 -7.78
C GLU A 119 19.59 -3.64 -7.13
N ALA A 120 18.97 -4.67 -7.74
CA ALA A 120 17.79 -5.34 -7.19
C ALA A 120 18.03 -5.86 -5.77
N GLY A 121 19.14 -6.58 -5.55
CA GLY A 121 19.51 -7.09 -4.21
C GLY A 121 19.74 -5.96 -3.20
N SER A 122 20.50 -4.92 -3.59
CA SER A 122 20.76 -3.76 -2.75
C SER A 122 19.47 -3.01 -2.37
N MET A 123 18.60 -2.78 -3.35
CA MET A 123 17.32 -2.11 -3.14
C MET A 123 16.36 -2.95 -2.28
N ALA A 124 16.31 -4.27 -2.51
CA ALA A 124 15.45 -5.17 -1.73
C ALA A 124 15.81 -5.13 -0.24
N VAL A 125 17.11 -5.15 0.11
CA VAL A 125 17.54 -5.02 1.51
C VAL A 125 17.24 -3.63 2.07
N LYS A 126 17.56 -2.57 1.32
CA LYS A 126 17.45 -1.19 1.79
C LYS A 126 16.00 -0.71 1.95
N LYS A 127 15.14 -1.12 1.01
CA LYS A 127 13.77 -0.61 0.92
C LYS A 127 12.73 -1.55 1.54
N MET A 128 13.06 -2.84 1.69
CA MET A 128 12.17 -3.87 2.21
C MET A 128 10.80 -3.80 1.50
N PRO A 129 10.76 -4.08 0.19
CA PRO A 129 9.53 -3.97 -0.60
C PRO A 129 8.48 -4.99 -0.12
N ASP A 130 7.21 -4.62 -0.22
CA ASP A 130 6.09 -5.53 0.04
C ASP A 130 5.80 -6.40 -1.19
N CYS A 131 6.11 -5.88 -2.40
CA CYS A 131 5.97 -6.56 -3.68
C CYS A 131 7.23 -6.39 -4.53
N LEU A 132 7.71 -7.47 -5.13
CA LEU A 132 8.79 -7.50 -6.11
C LEU A 132 8.23 -7.92 -7.47
N ILE A 133 8.39 -7.08 -8.48
CA ILE A 133 8.10 -7.43 -9.88
C ILE A 133 9.45 -7.66 -10.54
N LEU A 134 9.70 -8.88 -11.03
CA LEU A 134 11.02 -9.35 -11.42
C LEU A 134 11.02 -9.93 -12.83
N ASP A 135 11.88 -9.39 -13.68
CA ASP A 135 12.30 -10.12 -14.89
C ASP A 135 13.36 -11.17 -14.52
N LEU A 136 13.19 -12.37 -15.08
CA LEU A 136 14.16 -13.46 -14.93
C LEU A 136 15.32 -13.36 -15.93
N SER A 137 15.16 -12.59 -17.01
CA SER A 137 16.12 -12.49 -18.12
C SER A 137 17.20 -11.44 -17.89
N LEU A 138 17.56 -11.16 -16.63
CA LEU A 138 18.57 -10.15 -16.30
C LEU A 138 19.97 -10.58 -16.75
N PRO A 139 20.79 -9.67 -17.33
CA PRO A 139 22.12 -9.99 -17.78
C PRO A 139 23.05 -10.37 -16.62
N GLY A 140 23.79 -11.45 -16.81
CA GLY A 140 24.85 -11.89 -15.89
C GLY A 140 24.37 -12.51 -14.58
N VAL A 141 23.04 -12.64 -14.37
CA VAL A 141 22.46 -13.22 -13.15
C VAL A 141 21.36 -14.21 -13.51
N ASP A 142 21.30 -15.31 -12.77
CA ASP A 142 20.22 -16.26 -12.85
C ASP A 142 19.00 -15.72 -12.06
N GLY A 143 17.97 -15.26 -12.76
CA GLY A 143 16.77 -14.71 -12.16
C GLY A 143 16.04 -15.66 -11.21
N ILE A 144 16.10 -16.98 -11.47
CA ILE A 144 15.54 -17.99 -10.58
C ILE A 144 16.30 -18.01 -9.24
N LYS A 145 17.62 -17.82 -9.27
CA LYS A 145 18.42 -17.72 -8.02
C LYS A 145 18.06 -16.45 -7.24
N ILE A 146 17.84 -15.33 -7.93
CA ILE A 146 17.34 -14.11 -7.27
C ILE A 146 15.99 -14.39 -6.60
N CYS A 147 15.03 -14.93 -7.35
CA CYS A 147 13.70 -15.27 -6.85
C CYS A 147 13.80 -16.18 -5.62
N ARG A 148 14.60 -17.26 -5.69
CA ARG A 148 14.83 -18.18 -4.58
C ARG A 148 15.44 -17.49 -3.37
N THR A 149 16.49 -16.69 -3.56
CA THR A 149 17.19 -15.99 -2.47
C THR A 149 16.25 -15.04 -1.74
N ILE A 150 15.44 -14.26 -2.48
CA ILE A 150 14.50 -13.30 -1.90
C ILE A 150 13.34 -14.02 -1.22
N SER A 151 12.82 -15.13 -1.78
CA SER A 151 11.71 -15.88 -1.18
C SER A 151 12.10 -16.60 0.11
N THR A 152 13.36 -17.05 0.25
CA THR A 152 13.78 -17.91 1.36
C THR A 152 14.50 -17.17 2.48
N SER A 153 15.02 -15.98 2.22
CA SER A 153 15.81 -15.22 3.19
C SER A 153 14.95 -14.16 3.91
N ASP A 154 15.02 -14.15 5.23
CA ASP A 154 14.35 -13.14 6.06
C ASP A 154 14.95 -11.72 5.90
N ALA A 155 16.16 -11.61 5.33
CA ALA A 155 16.84 -10.34 5.08
C ALA A 155 16.08 -9.41 4.12
N PHE A 156 15.17 -9.94 3.30
CA PHE A 156 14.41 -9.20 2.31
C PHE A 156 12.95 -8.93 2.73
N GLY A 157 12.54 -9.34 3.94
CA GLY A 157 11.18 -9.13 4.45
C GLY A 157 10.11 -9.99 3.78
N LYS A 158 10.50 -10.98 2.96
CA LYS A 158 9.60 -11.91 2.25
C LYS A 158 8.54 -11.19 1.40
N PRO A 159 8.94 -10.38 0.41
CA PRO A 159 8.00 -9.72 -0.46
C PRO A 159 7.15 -10.72 -1.25
N GLN A 160 5.94 -10.33 -1.63
CA GLN A 160 5.20 -11.06 -2.66
C GLN A 160 5.92 -10.88 -4.01
N ILE A 161 6.10 -11.96 -4.76
CA ILE A 161 6.84 -11.92 -6.03
C ILE A 161 5.88 -12.11 -7.20
N ILE A 162 6.00 -11.22 -8.17
CA ILE A 162 5.37 -11.31 -9.49
C ILE A 162 6.50 -11.44 -10.51
N ILE A 163 6.42 -12.43 -11.37
CA ILE A 163 7.37 -12.59 -12.48
C ILE A 163 6.80 -11.95 -13.75
N VAL A 164 7.64 -11.19 -14.46
CA VAL A 164 7.35 -10.61 -15.78
C VAL A 164 8.56 -10.85 -16.66
N THR A 165 8.50 -11.85 -17.56
CA THR A 165 9.68 -12.27 -18.33
C THR A 165 9.34 -12.66 -19.76
N ALA A 166 10.35 -12.58 -20.65
CA ALA A 166 10.24 -13.10 -22.01
C ALA A 166 10.53 -14.62 -22.10
N MET A 167 10.92 -15.27 -20.99
CA MET A 167 11.20 -16.71 -20.98
C MET A 167 9.91 -17.52 -21.14
N GLU A 168 9.95 -18.48 -22.06
CA GLU A 168 8.80 -19.37 -22.38
C GLU A 168 8.93 -20.78 -21.80
N ASP A 169 9.96 -20.99 -20.96
CA ASP A 169 10.27 -22.30 -20.42
C ASP A 169 9.32 -22.70 -19.28
N GLU A 170 8.56 -23.79 -19.49
CA GLU A 170 7.59 -24.31 -18.53
C GLU A 170 8.24 -24.81 -17.21
N GLU A 171 9.49 -25.31 -17.28
CA GLU A 171 10.21 -25.73 -16.09
C GLU A 171 10.55 -24.54 -15.20
N THR A 172 10.94 -23.44 -15.81
CA THR A 172 11.18 -22.15 -15.12
C THR A 172 9.91 -21.64 -14.44
N GLU A 173 8.78 -21.65 -15.13
CA GLU A 173 7.51 -21.23 -14.52
C GLU A 173 7.14 -22.13 -13.33
N LYS A 174 7.28 -23.46 -13.48
CA LYS A 174 7.03 -24.42 -12.40
C LYS A 174 7.93 -24.15 -11.19
N ASN A 175 9.24 -23.96 -11.42
CA ASN A 175 10.19 -23.64 -10.35
C ASN A 175 9.81 -22.36 -9.58
N CYS A 176 9.33 -21.33 -10.28
CA CYS A 176 8.86 -20.11 -9.64
C CYS A 176 7.60 -20.35 -8.81
N ARG A 177 6.65 -21.15 -9.31
CA ARG A 177 5.44 -21.49 -8.56
C ARG A 177 5.75 -22.30 -7.30
N ASP A 178 6.71 -23.22 -7.37
CA ASP A 178 7.18 -24.00 -6.20
C ASP A 178 7.83 -23.11 -5.14
N LEU A 179 8.36 -21.94 -5.52
CA LEU A 179 8.86 -20.88 -4.62
C LEU A 179 7.77 -19.96 -4.07
N GLY A 180 6.49 -20.20 -4.41
CA GLY A 180 5.36 -19.42 -3.92
C GLY A 180 4.95 -18.23 -4.79
N VAL A 181 5.50 -18.10 -6.01
CA VAL A 181 5.10 -17.07 -6.97
C VAL A 181 3.67 -17.35 -7.44
N LYS A 182 2.76 -16.40 -7.19
CA LYS A 182 1.35 -16.52 -7.58
C LYS A 182 1.08 -16.05 -8.99
N TYR A 183 1.80 -15.01 -9.45
CA TYR A 183 1.61 -14.40 -10.76
C TYR A 183 2.88 -14.51 -11.58
N TYR A 184 2.72 -15.08 -12.78
CA TYR A 184 3.76 -15.24 -13.77
C TYR A 184 3.22 -14.71 -15.10
N PHE A 185 3.77 -13.61 -15.59
CA PHE A 185 3.39 -12.97 -16.84
C PHE A 185 4.49 -13.13 -17.88
N ARG A 186 4.09 -13.44 -19.09
CA ARG A 186 4.99 -13.43 -20.25
C ARG A 186 4.94 -12.07 -20.94
N LYS A 187 6.10 -11.57 -21.33
CA LYS A 187 6.19 -10.34 -22.14
C LYS A 187 5.68 -10.63 -23.57
N PRO A 188 4.90 -9.73 -24.20
CA PRO A 188 4.45 -8.42 -23.72
C PRO A 188 3.34 -8.54 -22.67
N VAL A 189 3.45 -7.82 -21.55
CA VAL A 189 2.46 -7.82 -20.49
C VAL A 189 1.50 -6.63 -20.63
N PHE A 190 0.22 -6.90 -20.37
CA PHE A 190 -0.79 -5.85 -20.30
C PHE A 190 -0.78 -5.23 -18.89
N ILE A 191 -0.33 -3.97 -18.79
CA ILE A 191 -0.12 -3.32 -17.48
C ILE A 191 -1.36 -3.32 -16.56
N PRO A 192 -2.62 -3.16 -17.03
CA PRO A 192 -3.79 -3.32 -16.17
C PRO A 192 -3.90 -4.68 -15.47
N GLU A 193 -3.47 -5.77 -16.10
CA GLU A 193 -3.44 -7.10 -15.46
C GLU A 193 -2.38 -7.15 -14.36
N LEU A 194 -1.21 -6.56 -14.61
CA LEU A 194 -0.16 -6.42 -13.60
C LEU A 194 -0.61 -5.59 -12.41
N VAL A 195 -1.33 -4.48 -12.65
CA VAL A 195 -1.94 -3.66 -11.59
C VAL A 195 -2.93 -4.49 -10.76
N THR A 196 -3.78 -5.27 -11.43
CA THR A 196 -4.76 -6.15 -10.77
C THR A 196 -4.04 -7.17 -9.88
N ALA A 197 -2.99 -7.82 -10.39
CA ALA A 197 -2.19 -8.78 -9.62
C ALA A 197 -1.56 -8.14 -8.38
N VAL A 198 -1.00 -6.93 -8.51
CA VAL A 198 -0.47 -6.18 -7.36
C VAL A 198 -1.55 -5.89 -6.33
N LYS A 199 -2.72 -5.40 -6.77
CA LYS A 199 -3.85 -5.11 -5.87
C LYS A 199 -4.33 -6.35 -5.13
N GLU A 200 -4.48 -7.46 -5.81
CA GLU A 200 -4.91 -8.74 -5.21
C GLU A 200 -3.90 -9.25 -4.19
N LEU A 201 -2.59 -9.20 -4.51
CA LEU A 201 -1.53 -9.64 -3.60
C LEU A 201 -1.43 -8.76 -2.36
N MET A 202 -1.67 -7.47 -2.51
CA MET A 202 -1.55 -6.48 -1.42
C MET A 202 -2.88 -6.25 -0.70
N SER A 203 -3.98 -6.90 -1.13
CA SER A 203 -5.35 -6.68 -0.59
C SER A 203 -5.74 -5.20 -0.60
N VAL A 204 -5.44 -4.51 -1.71
CA VAL A 204 -5.79 -3.09 -1.94
C VAL A 204 -7.03 -3.03 -2.82
N GLU A 205 -8.05 -2.34 -2.34
CA GLU A 205 -9.31 -2.07 -3.08
C GLU A 205 -9.12 -1.00 -4.17
#